data_8942b5f52ebe5747c3f51678c5d67cec
#
_entry.id   8942b5f52ebe5747c3f51678c5d67cec
#
_cell.length_a   1.000
_cell.length_b   1.000
_cell.length_c   1.000
_cell.angle_alpha   90.00
_cell.angle_beta   90.00
_cell.angle_gamma   90.00
#
_symmetry.space_group_name_H-M   'P 1'
#
loop_
_entity.id
_entity.type
_entity.pdbx_description
1 polymer ?
#
loop_
_entity_poly.entity_id
_entity_poly.type
_entity_poly.pdbx_seq_one_letter_code
_entity_poly.pdbx_strand_id
1 'polypeptide(L)'
;MKVCDPRDGDPLATLAKWYTTPLGRQVARAENACLERLLGDTFGHYLVQFGASGQFEDAARACRMRHRLVLGETLNECRPGMPTAGRSFSLACIRSQPDRLPLASASVDAVILPHTLDFCVQAHEVLREVERVLIPEGRVILFCFNPLSTWGLMRWMPRRSRQAPWCGGQLTPFRVGDWLRLLGLQQETREMLVFRPPLQRAYLSQLDWLETAGMRYWPMFGGVFAVRAVKRVQALTPLRPSWTQRARILPGRAVEPTARKNGHASSG
;
A
#
# COMPACT_ATOMS: atom_id res chain seq x y z
N MET A 1 -11.42 -16.72 10.77
CA MET A 1 -10.47 -16.75 9.65
C MET A 1 -9.31 -17.65 10.10
N LYS A 2 -9.06 -18.81 9.48
CA LYS A 2 -7.94 -19.70 9.89
C LYS A 2 -6.68 -19.15 9.24
N VAL A 3 -5.89 -18.42 9.98
CA VAL A 3 -4.49 -18.11 9.70
C VAL A 3 -3.69 -19.41 9.90
N CYS A 4 -2.54 -19.56 9.25
CA CYS A 4 -1.63 -20.70 9.42
C CYS A 4 -1.50 -21.08 10.91
N ASP A 5 -1.44 -22.37 11.23
CA ASP A 5 -1.33 -22.81 12.63
C ASP A 5 -0.06 -22.21 13.25
N PRO A 6 -0.14 -21.51 14.39
CA PRO A 6 1.04 -20.95 15.05
C PRO A 6 2.13 -21.99 15.39
N ARG A 7 1.76 -23.29 15.37
CA ARG A 7 2.69 -24.41 15.59
C ARG A 7 3.59 -24.68 14.38
N ASP A 8 3.23 -24.24 13.18
CA ASP A 8 4.00 -24.44 11.97
C ASP A 8 5.12 -23.37 11.78
N GLY A 9 5.32 -22.49 12.76
CA GLY A 9 6.28 -21.40 12.71
C GLY A 9 5.73 -20.14 12.04
N ASP A 10 6.62 -19.20 11.78
CA ASP A 10 6.30 -17.93 11.12
C ASP A 10 5.77 -18.16 9.69
N PRO A 11 4.55 -17.69 9.38
CA PRO A 11 3.93 -17.88 8.07
C PRO A 11 4.73 -17.23 6.93
N LEU A 12 5.37 -16.09 7.17
CA LEU A 12 6.18 -15.39 6.17
C LEU A 12 7.49 -16.14 5.89
N ALA A 13 8.10 -16.73 6.93
CA ALA A 13 9.26 -17.60 6.74
C ALA A 13 8.90 -18.87 5.94
N THR A 14 7.69 -19.41 6.15
CA THR A 14 7.18 -20.54 5.37
C THR A 14 6.93 -20.15 3.91
N LEU A 15 6.42 -18.96 3.66
CA LEU A 15 6.28 -18.40 2.31
C LEU A 15 7.64 -18.21 1.65
N ALA A 16 8.63 -17.71 2.36
CA ALA A 16 10.01 -17.56 1.85
C ALA A 16 10.59 -18.90 1.38
N LYS A 17 10.37 -19.97 2.14
CA LYS A 17 10.76 -21.34 1.73
C LYS A 17 9.96 -21.80 0.49
N TRP A 18 8.70 -21.48 0.41
CA TRP A 18 7.88 -21.84 -0.75
C TRP A 18 8.40 -21.19 -2.03
N TYR A 19 8.86 -19.94 -1.98
CA TYR A 19 9.46 -19.25 -3.13
C TYR A 19 10.72 -19.96 -3.67
N THR A 20 11.39 -20.81 -2.89
CA THR A 20 12.52 -21.61 -3.38
C THR A 20 12.07 -22.78 -4.27
N THR A 21 10.80 -23.15 -4.27
CA THR A 21 10.25 -24.20 -5.13
C THR A 21 10.18 -23.74 -6.60
N PRO A 22 10.14 -24.68 -7.56
CA PRO A 22 10.01 -24.31 -8.98
C PRO A 22 8.79 -23.42 -9.26
N LEU A 23 7.64 -23.74 -8.65
CA LEU A 23 6.41 -22.96 -8.77
C LEU A 23 6.55 -21.58 -8.12
N GLY A 24 7.09 -21.52 -6.90
CA GLY A 24 7.32 -20.26 -6.19
C GLY A 24 8.26 -19.33 -6.96
N ARG A 25 9.33 -19.88 -7.59
CA ARG A 25 10.23 -19.07 -8.43
C ARG A 25 9.56 -18.48 -9.67
N GLN A 26 8.61 -19.19 -10.28
CA GLN A 26 7.83 -18.64 -11.40
C GLN A 26 6.96 -17.46 -10.94
N VAL A 27 6.29 -17.62 -9.79
CA VAL A 27 5.50 -16.54 -9.19
C VAL A 27 6.39 -15.35 -8.85
N ALA A 28 7.52 -15.58 -8.16
CA ALA A 28 8.47 -14.52 -7.81
C ALA A 28 8.96 -13.73 -9.02
N ARG A 29 9.21 -14.39 -10.16
CA ARG A 29 9.60 -13.69 -11.41
C ARG A 29 8.50 -12.79 -11.93
N ALA A 30 7.25 -13.27 -11.95
CA ALA A 30 6.10 -12.49 -12.40
C ALA A 30 5.87 -11.28 -11.49
N GLU A 31 5.98 -11.47 -10.19
CA GLU A 31 5.85 -10.42 -9.18
C GLU A 31 6.97 -9.37 -9.27
N ASN A 32 8.23 -9.81 -9.44
CA ASN A 32 9.36 -8.90 -9.65
C ASN A 32 9.17 -8.04 -10.90
N ALA A 33 8.83 -8.65 -12.04
CA ALA A 33 8.57 -7.92 -13.27
C ALA A 33 7.41 -6.92 -13.14
N CYS A 34 6.38 -7.27 -12.36
CA CYS A 34 5.29 -6.35 -12.03
C CYS A 34 5.78 -5.22 -11.13
N LEU A 35 6.53 -5.54 -10.07
CA LEU A 35 7.06 -4.55 -9.13
C LEU A 35 8.00 -3.55 -9.82
N GLU A 36 8.86 -4.00 -10.73
CA GLU A 36 9.71 -3.11 -11.54
C GLU A 36 8.88 -2.08 -12.32
N ARG A 37 7.78 -2.51 -12.96
CA ARG A 37 6.87 -1.60 -13.65
C ARG A 37 6.19 -0.62 -12.69
N LEU A 38 5.70 -1.12 -11.55
CA LEU A 38 4.99 -0.31 -10.56
C LEU A 38 5.90 0.68 -9.82
N LEU A 39 7.21 0.39 -9.73
CA LEU A 39 8.21 1.27 -9.13
C LEU A 39 8.87 2.21 -10.14
N GLY A 40 8.71 1.99 -11.42
CA GLY A 40 9.48 2.68 -12.47
C GLY A 40 9.35 4.22 -12.45
N ASP A 41 8.22 4.74 -12.02
CA ASP A 41 7.91 6.16 -11.85
C ASP A 41 7.96 6.63 -10.38
N THR A 42 8.42 5.75 -9.47
CA THR A 42 8.49 6.04 -8.05
C THR A 42 9.92 6.45 -7.67
N PHE A 43 10.06 7.63 -7.12
CA PHE A 43 11.34 8.18 -6.65
C PHE A 43 11.15 8.79 -5.27
N GLY A 44 12.22 8.86 -4.51
CA GLY A 44 12.18 9.38 -3.14
C GLY A 44 13.40 8.99 -2.32
N HIS A 45 13.29 9.15 -1.03
CA HIS A 45 14.37 8.87 -0.09
C HIS A 45 14.26 7.48 0.52
N TYR A 46 13.09 7.10 0.99
CA TYR A 46 12.88 5.89 1.80
C TYR A 46 11.89 4.93 1.17
N LEU A 47 12.38 3.74 0.83
CA LEU A 47 11.58 2.59 0.46
C LEU A 47 11.55 1.61 1.63
N VAL A 48 10.37 1.27 2.10
CA VAL A 48 10.17 0.27 3.16
C VAL A 48 9.56 -0.98 2.55
N GLN A 49 10.15 -2.14 2.80
CA GLN A 49 9.60 -3.44 2.43
C GLN A 49 9.36 -4.26 3.68
N PHE A 50 8.19 -4.86 3.81
CA PHE A 50 7.88 -5.77 4.92
C PHE A 50 7.89 -7.22 4.45
N GLY A 51 8.81 -8.03 5.01
CA GLY A 51 8.97 -9.44 4.65
C GLY A 51 9.54 -9.70 3.26
N ALA A 52 9.66 -10.97 2.88
CA ALA A 52 10.06 -11.49 1.56
C ALA A 52 11.28 -10.79 0.93
N SER A 53 12.28 -10.44 1.73
CA SER A 53 13.41 -9.58 1.30
C SER A 53 14.20 -10.15 0.12
N GLY A 54 14.42 -11.46 0.08
CA GLY A 54 15.25 -12.10 -0.95
C GLY A 54 14.58 -12.23 -2.32
N GLN A 55 13.25 -12.13 -2.41
CA GLN A 55 12.52 -12.36 -3.66
C GLN A 55 12.36 -11.10 -4.52
N PHE A 56 12.41 -9.92 -3.91
CA PHE A 56 12.12 -8.64 -4.58
C PHE A 56 13.34 -7.72 -4.69
N GLU A 57 14.55 -8.29 -4.58
CA GLU A 57 15.77 -7.49 -4.61
C GLU A 57 16.01 -6.82 -5.97
N ASP A 58 15.77 -7.54 -7.07
CA ASP A 58 16.04 -7.03 -8.41
C ASP A 58 15.14 -5.84 -8.72
N ALA A 59 13.84 -5.95 -8.48
CA ALA A 59 12.90 -4.86 -8.65
C ALA A 59 13.20 -3.66 -7.74
N ALA A 60 13.57 -3.93 -6.49
CA ALA A 60 13.90 -2.86 -5.56
C ALA A 60 15.24 -2.17 -5.89
N ARG A 61 16.19 -2.86 -6.56
CA ARG A 61 17.42 -2.25 -7.09
C ARG A 61 17.16 -1.37 -8.32
N ALA A 62 16.16 -1.71 -9.11
CA ALA A 62 15.78 -0.93 -10.30
C ALA A 62 15.12 0.40 -9.91
N CYS A 63 14.55 0.53 -8.70
CA CYS A 63 13.88 1.73 -8.28
C CYS A 63 14.86 2.88 -7.97
N ARG A 64 14.36 4.12 -8.08
CA ARG A 64 15.13 5.36 -7.87
C ARG A 64 15.04 5.86 -6.43
N MET A 65 15.03 4.94 -5.46
CA MET A 65 15.02 5.27 -4.04
C MET A 65 16.44 5.31 -3.47
N ARG A 66 16.68 6.17 -2.49
CA ARG A 66 18.01 6.38 -1.90
C ARG A 66 18.33 5.38 -0.79
N HIS A 67 17.35 5.08 0.04
CA HIS A 67 17.49 4.18 1.18
C HIS A 67 16.40 3.10 1.12
N ARG A 68 16.77 1.88 1.42
CA ARG A 68 15.85 0.76 1.53
C ARG A 68 15.89 0.21 2.95
N LEU A 69 14.72 0.10 3.56
CA LEU A 69 14.52 -0.52 4.87
C LEU A 69 13.76 -1.82 4.67
N VAL A 70 14.26 -2.91 5.20
CA VAL A 70 13.55 -4.19 5.23
C VAL A 70 13.09 -4.44 6.66
N LEU A 71 11.80 -4.60 6.82
CA LEU A 71 11.17 -4.93 8.08
C LEU A 71 10.68 -6.39 8.04
N GLY A 72 10.73 -7.09 9.15
CA GLY A 72 10.24 -8.46 9.27
C GLY A 72 10.02 -8.85 10.71
N GLU A 73 9.20 -9.87 10.94
CA GLU A 73 8.97 -10.39 12.30
C GLU A 73 10.18 -11.14 12.82
N THR A 74 10.94 -11.77 11.92
CA THR A 74 12.16 -12.49 12.25
C THR A 74 13.37 -11.95 11.51
N LEU A 75 14.56 -12.04 12.11
CA LEU A 75 15.81 -11.63 11.47
C LEU A 75 16.16 -12.47 10.22
N ASN A 76 15.59 -13.67 10.09
CA ASN A 76 15.74 -14.51 8.92
C ASN A 76 15.02 -13.98 7.68
N GLU A 77 13.93 -13.25 7.87
CA GLU A 77 13.22 -12.55 6.79
C GLU A 77 13.98 -11.34 6.29
N CYS A 78 14.82 -10.82 7.13
CA CYS A 78 15.66 -9.66 6.90
C CYS A 78 17.03 -9.99 6.31
N ARG A 79 17.25 -11.16 5.75
CA ARG A 79 18.56 -11.44 5.12
C ARG A 79 18.73 -10.56 3.88
N PRO A 80 19.67 -9.62 3.91
CA PRO A 80 20.06 -8.94 2.68
C PRO A 80 20.70 -9.98 1.77
N GLY A 81 20.25 -10.07 0.53
CA GLY A 81 21.03 -10.78 -0.49
C GLY A 81 22.42 -10.18 -0.55
N MET A 82 23.42 -10.98 -0.94
CA MET A 82 24.81 -10.50 -1.04
C MET A 82 24.87 -9.21 -1.88
N PRO A 83 25.64 -8.21 -1.43
CA PRO A 83 25.82 -6.99 -2.21
C PRO A 83 26.47 -7.34 -3.54
N THR A 84 25.70 -7.34 -4.61
CA THR A 84 26.25 -7.43 -5.96
C THR A 84 26.77 -6.05 -6.33
N ALA A 85 28.01 -6.00 -6.82
CA ALA A 85 28.72 -4.78 -7.14
C ALA A 85 27.90 -3.79 -7.98
N GLY A 86 27.80 -2.53 -7.54
CA GLY A 86 27.39 -1.44 -8.40
C GLY A 86 26.58 -0.30 -7.82
N ARG A 87 25.75 -0.48 -6.80
CA ARG A 87 25.07 0.61 -6.10
C ARG A 87 24.93 0.30 -4.62
N SER A 88 25.56 1.09 -3.79
CA SER A 88 25.46 1.01 -2.34
C SER A 88 24.10 1.59 -1.91
N PHE A 89 23.09 0.73 -1.80
CA PHE A 89 21.91 1.09 -1.04
C PHE A 89 22.24 0.90 0.44
N SER A 90 21.92 1.88 1.27
CA SER A 90 21.89 1.65 2.71
C SER A 90 20.71 0.72 3.00
N LEU A 91 21.00 -0.56 3.17
CA LEU A 91 20.01 -1.56 3.56
C LEU A 91 20.05 -1.69 5.07
N ALA A 92 19.01 -1.22 5.73
CA ALA A 92 18.80 -1.47 7.14
C ALA A 92 17.73 -2.55 7.32
N CYS A 93 17.99 -3.46 8.26
CA CYS A 93 17.07 -4.53 8.59
C CYS A 93 16.61 -4.35 10.03
N ILE A 94 15.30 -4.27 10.23
CA ILE A 94 14.70 -3.98 11.52
C ILE A 94 13.63 -5.03 11.81
N ARG A 95 13.69 -5.61 13.01
CA ARG A 95 12.61 -6.48 13.49
C ARG A 95 11.41 -5.64 13.90
N SER A 96 10.25 -5.94 13.32
CA SER A 96 9.02 -5.22 13.57
C SER A 96 7.80 -6.11 13.34
N GLN A 97 6.70 -5.75 13.98
CA GLN A 97 5.38 -6.28 13.64
C GLN A 97 4.76 -5.42 12.52
N PRO A 98 3.98 -6.01 11.60
CA PRO A 98 3.43 -5.28 10.47
C PRO A 98 2.35 -4.25 10.86
N ASP A 99 1.70 -4.44 12.00
CA ASP A 99 0.69 -3.55 12.58
C ASP A 99 1.27 -2.45 13.48
N ARG A 100 2.60 -2.46 13.73
CA ARG A 100 3.32 -1.47 14.57
C ARG A 100 4.70 -1.19 14.02
N LEU A 101 4.77 -0.30 13.05
CA LEU A 101 6.03 0.03 12.38
C LEU A 101 6.84 1.02 13.22
N PRO A 102 8.14 0.76 13.50
CA PRO A 102 9.01 1.66 14.28
C PRO A 102 9.50 2.84 13.43
N LEU A 103 8.58 3.50 12.75
CA LEU A 103 8.83 4.60 11.83
C LEU A 103 7.96 5.80 12.21
N ALA A 104 8.49 6.99 12.01
CA ALA A 104 7.75 8.23 12.24
C ALA A 104 6.58 8.36 11.26
N SER A 105 5.55 9.10 11.65
CA SER A 105 4.44 9.42 10.74
C SER A 105 4.92 10.30 9.60
N ALA A 106 4.38 10.10 8.41
CA ALA A 106 4.70 10.86 7.20
C ALA A 106 6.22 10.95 6.93
N SER A 107 6.93 9.81 6.97
CA SER A 107 8.39 9.73 6.82
C SER A 107 8.86 8.84 5.67
N VAL A 108 7.96 8.10 5.02
CA VAL A 108 8.28 7.07 4.02
C VAL A 108 7.65 7.42 2.68
N ASP A 109 8.43 7.36 1.60
CA ASP A 109 7.95 7.66 0.24
C ASP A 109 7.21 6.47 -0.38
N ALA A 110 7.70 5.25 -0.15
CA ALA A 110 7.04 4.06 -0.67
C ALA A 110 7.12 2.88 0.29
N VAL A 111 6.04 2.09 0.33
CA VAL A 111 5.95 0.85 1.11
C VAL A 111 5.59 -0.31 0.19
N ILE A 112 6.30 -1.43 0.32
CA ILE A 112 6.01 -2.69 -0.38
C ILE A 112 5.58 -3.74 0.64
N LEU A 113 4.42 -4.36 0.40
CA LEU A 113 3.86 -5.42 1.23
C LEU A 113 3.68 -6.71 0.40
N PRO A 114 4.74 -7.53 0.27
CA PRO A 114 4.65 -8.80 -0.45
C PRO A 114 3.89 -9.82 0.39
N HIS A 115 2.64 -10.09 0.07
CA HIS A 115 1.78 -11.06 0.76
C HIS A 115 1.62 -10.86 2.27
N THR A 116 2.09 -9.75 2.80
CA THR A 116 2.01 -9.44 4.24
C THR A 116 0.57 -9.49 4.73
N LEU A 117 -0.36 -8.94 3.95
CA LEU A 117 -1.78 -8.91 4.30
C LEU A 117 -2.44 -10.30 4.31
N ASP A 118 -1.92 -11.24 3.52
CA ASP A 118 -2.45 -12.61 3.46
C ASP A 118 -2.17 -13.38 4.75
N PHE A 119 -1.08 -13.05 5.43
CA PHE A 119 -0.61 -13.79 6.61
C PHE A 119 -0.83 -13.05 7.93
N CYS A 120 -1.21 -11.78 7.88
CA CYS A 120 -1.55 -11.01 9.07
C CYS A 120 -2.95 -11.36 9.60
N VAL A 121 -3.08 -11.36 10.93
CA VAL A 121 -4.38 -11.54 11.61
C VAL A 121 -5.28 -10.31 11.37
N GLN A 122 -4.71 -9.13 11.43
CA GLN A 122 -5.41 -7.85 11.33
C GLN A 122 -4.88 -7.02 10.16
N ALA A 123 -5.15 -7.46 8.93
CA ALA A 123 -4.67 -6.80 7.72
C ALA A 123 -5.09 -5.31 7.62
N HIS A 124 -6.22 -4.93 8.21
CA HIS A 124 -6.68 -3.55 8.25
C HIS A 124 -5.78 -2.65 9.12
N GLU A 125 -5.30 -3.16 10.26
CA GLU A 125 -4.37 -2.41 11.13
C GLU A 125 -3.02 -2.19 10.44
N VAL A 126 -2.55 -3.19 9.67
CA VAL A 126 -1.34 -3.06 8.84
C VAL A 126 -1.49 -1.91 7.84
N LEU A 127 -2.62 -1.85 7.14
CA LEU A 127 -2.88 -0.77 6.18
C LEU A 127 -2.99 0.61 6.85
N ARG A 128 -3.52 0.68 8.08
CA ARG A 128 -3.58 1.90 8.87
C ARG A 128 -2.17 2.39 9.25
N GLU A 129 -1.30 1.47 9.67
CA GLU A 129 0.11 1.80 9.95
C GLU A 129 0.86 2.26 8.69
N VAL A 130 0.61 1.62 7.57
CA VAL A 130 1.17 2.05 6.27
C VAL A 130 0.70 3.46 5.92
N GLU A 131 -0.60 3.74 6.07
CA GLU A 131 -1.12 5.10 5.84
C GLU A 131 -0.44 6.11 6.76
N ARG A 132 -0.25 5.80 8.05
CA ARG A 132 0.40 6.67 9.03
C ARG A 132 1.82 7.04 8.63
N VAL A 133 2.62 6.07 8.19
CA VAL A 133 4.03 6.29 7.87
C VAL A 133 4.27 6.91 6.51
N LEU A 134 3.35 6.75 5.55
CA LEU A 134 3.47 7.33 4.23
C LEU A 134 3.37 8.86 4.26
N ILE A 135 4.27 9.52 3.52
CA ILE A 135 4.16 10.95 3.23
C ILE A 135 2.93 11.22 2.33
N PRO A 136 2.45 12.47 2.25
CA PRO A 136 1.55 12.89 1.18
C PRO A 136 2.14 12.52 -0.19
N GLU A 137 1.33 12.01 -1.10
CA GLU A 137 1.74 11.47 -2.42
C GLU A 137 2.65 10.23 -2.33
N GLY A 138 2.90 9.70 -1.14
CA GLY A 138 3.60 8.43 -0.94
C GLY A 138 2.79 7.24 -1.47
N ARG A 139 3.46 6.19 -1.90
CA ARG A 139 2.85 5.04 -2.57
C ARG A 139 2.95 3.78 -1.75
N VAL A 140 1.91 2.97 -1.78
CA VAL A 140 1.94 1.59 -1.30
C VAL A 140 1.74 0.62 -2.46
N ILE A 141 2.58 -0.41 -2.51
CA ILE A 141 2.45 -1.52 -3.45
C ILE A 141 2.26 -2.78 -2.63
N LEU A 142 1.19 -3.50 -2.89
CA LEU A 142 0.87 -4.73 -2.18
C LEU A 142 0.61 -5.87 -3.15
N PHE A 143 1.02 -7.06 -2.75
CA PHE A 143 0.75 -8.32 -3.44
C PHE A 143 -0.07 -9.21 -2.53
N CYS A 144 -1.14 -9.81 -3.06
CA CYS A 144 -1.96 -10.76 -2.35
C CYS A 144 -2.38 -11.92 -3.25
N PHE A 145 -2.60 -13.09 -2.65
CA PHE A 145 -3.17 -14.24 -3.34
C PHE A 145 -4.66 -14.04 -3.57
N ASN A 146 -5.11 -14.33 -4.79
CA ASN A 146 -6.50 -14.16 -5.17
C ASN A 146 -7.33 -15.41 -4.82
N PRO A 147 -8.28 -15.31 -3.91
CA PRO A 147 -9.15 -16.44 -3.56
C PRO A 147 -10.09 -16.88 -4.69
N LEU A 148 -10.39 -16.00 -5.64
CA LEU A 148 -11.29 -16.27 -6.75
C LEU A 148 -10.60 -16.98 -7.93
N SER A 149 -9.31 -17.27 -7.80
CA SER A 149 -8.50 -17.94 -8.83
C SER A 149 -8.48 -19.45 -8.67
N THR A 150 -7.88 -20.13 -9.64
CA THR A 150 -7.55 -21.56 -9.54
C THR A 150 -6.66 -21.88 -8.34
N TRP A 151 -5.85 -20.90 -7.89
CA TRP A 151 -5.03 -20.97 -6.69
C TRP A 151 -5.89 -21.00 -5.43
N GLY A 152 -6.92 -20.15 -5.35
CA GLY A 152 -7.88 -20.14 -4.25
C GLY A 152 -8.66 -21.45 -4.16
N LEU A 153 -9.04 -22.03 -5.30
CA LEU A 153 -9.74 -23.31 -5.34
C LEU A 153 -8.90 -24.48 -4.77
N MET A 154 -7.57 -24.47 -4.99
CA MET A 154 -6.66 -25.49 -4.44
C MET A 154 -6.59 -25.51 -2.91
N ARG A 155 -6.99 -24.44 -2.25
CA ARG A 155 -7.08 -24.38 -0.78
C ARG A 155 -8.11 -25.37 -0.21
N TRP A 156 -9.14 -25.70 -0.96
CA TRP A 156 -10.17 -26.65 -0.54
C TRP A 156 -9.64 -28.09 -0.44
N MET A 157 -8.44 -28.35 -0.99
CA MET A 157 -7.77 -29.63 -0.82
C MET A 157 -7.19 -29.77 0.59
N PRO A 158 -7.58 -30.79 1.41
CA PRO A 158 -7.22 -30.88 2.82
C PRO A 158 -5.72 -30.86 3.11
N ARG A 159 -4.90 -31.42 2.22
CA ARG A 159 -3.44 -31.47 2.34
C ARG A 159 -2.76 -30.14 2.04
N ARG A 160 -3.35 -29.29 1.22
CA ARG A 160 -2.76 -28.01 0.78
C ARG A 160 -3.16 -26.84 1.66
N SER A 161 -4.33 -26.90 2.28
CA SER A 161 -4.88 -25.81 3.10
C SER A 161 -4.00 -25.38 4.30
N ARG A 162 -3.05 -26.24 4.71
CA ARG A 162 -2.12 -25.97 5.81
C ARG A 162 -0.75 -25.49 5.36
N GLN A 163 -0.46 -25.45 4.06
CA GLN A 163 0.85 -25.09 3.51
C GLN A 163 0.80 -23.74 2.85
N ALA A 164 1.91 -22.97 2.90
CA ALA A 164 2.03 -21.79 2.08
C ALA A 164 1.98 -22.16 0.59
N PRO A 165 1.33 -21.35 -0.25
CA PRO A 165 0.70 -20.06 0.03
C PRO A 165 -0.78 -20.15 0.48
N TRP A 166 -1.35 -21.35 0.58
CA TRP A 166 -2.80 -21.56 0.78
C TRP A 166 -3.30 -21.39 2.21
N CYS A 167 -2.40 -21.39 3.19
CA CYS A 167 -2.78 -21.23 4.60
C CYS A 167 -3.11 -19.77 4.98
N GLY A 168 -2.72 -18.79 4.16
CA GLY A 168 -2.96 -17.37 4.40
C GLY A 168 -4.43 -16.92 4.39
N GLY A 169 -4.68 -15.68 4.70
CA GLY A 169 -5.99 -15.04 4.62
C GLY A 169 -6.51 -15.01 3.18
N GLN A 170 -7.83 -14.83 3.04
CA GLN A 170 -8.46 -14.67 1.72
C GLN A 170 -8.93 -13.23 1.57
N LEU A 171 -8.08 -12.39 1.03
CA LEU A 171 -8.42 -11.03 0.70
C LEU A 171 -8.78 -10.93 -0.77
N THR A 172 -10.01 -10.55 -1.06
CA THR A 172 -10.40 -10.26 -2.43
C THR A 172 -9.86 -8.90 -2.86
N PRO A 173 -9.55 -8.69 -4.16
CA PRO A 173 -9.12 -7.39 -4.67
C PRO A 173 -10.09 -6.26 -4.36
N PHE A 174 -11.39 -6.56 -4.32
CA PHE A 174 -12.44 -5.58 -3.97
C PHE A 174 -12.34 -5.15 -2.51
N ARG A 175 -12.19 -6.10 -1.59
CA ARG A 175 -12.07 -5.82 -0.16
C ARG A 175 -10.83 -4.99 0.16
N VAL A 176 -9.71 -5.31 -0.46
CA VAL A 176 -8.49 -4.50 -0.34
C VAL A 176 -8.72 -3.10 -0.88
N GLY A 177 -9.35 -2.96 -2.05
CA GLY A 177 -9.70 -1.66 -2.63
C GLY A 177 -10.61 -0.82 -1.74
N ASP A 178 -11.60 -1.42 -1.09
CA ASP A 178 -12.49 -0.73 -0.15
C ASP A 178 -11.72 -0.24 1.08
N TRP A 179 -10.84 -1.05 1.66
CA TRP A 179 -10.01 -0.64 2.79
C TRP A 179 -9.04 0.48 2.44
N LEU A 180 -8.39 0.42 1.27
CA LEU A 180 -7.53 1.50 0.78
C LEU A 180 -8.30 2.80 0.66
N ARG A 181 -9.51 2.76 0.09
CA ARG A 181 -10.37 3.94 -0.06
C ARG A 181 -10.78 4.53 1.28
N LEU A 182 -11.15 3.69 2.25
CA LEU A 182 -11.51 4.13 3.61
C LEU A 182 -10.36 4.83 4.34
N LEU A 183 -9.11 4.45 4.02
CA LEU A 183 -7.90 5.05 4.58
C LEU A 183 -7.39 6.26 3.77
N GLY A 184 -8.11 6.72 2.75
CA GLY A 184 -7.66 7.83 1.91
C GLY A 184 -6.54 7.47 0.92
N LEU A 185 -6.30 6.18 0.73
CA LEU A 185 -5.34 5.66 -0.24
C LEU A 185 -6.05 5.44 -1.58
N GLN A 186 -5.77 6.30 -2.55
CA GLN A 186 -6.36 6.19 -3.87
C GLN A 186 -5.66 5.11 -4.69
N GLN A 187 -6.39 4.08 -5.09
CA GLN A 187 -5.87 3.05 -5.97
C GLN A 187 -5.57 3.63 -7.37
N GLU A 188 -4.31 3.53 -7.81
CA GLU A 188 -3.86 3.96 -9.14
C GLU A 188 -3.91 2.81 -10.15
N THR A 189 -3.38 1.65 -9.74
CA THR A 189 -3.22 0.50 -10.64
C THR A 189 -3.58 -0.78 -9.90
N ARG A 190 -4.18 -1.72 -10.63
CA ARG A 190 -4.38 -3.09 -10.19
C ARG A 190 -4.03 -4.03 -11.34
N GLU A 191 -3.09 -4.93 -11.10
CA GLU A 191 -2.66 -5.94 -12.05
C GLU A 191 -2.95 -7.33 -11.51
N MET A 192 -3.38 -8.23 -12.36
CA MET A 192 -3.54 -9.65 -12.05
C MET A 192 -2.40 -10.43 -12.69
N LEU A 193 -1.83 -11.34 -11.93
CA LEU A 193 -0.65 -12.09 -12.30
C LEU A 193 -0.92 -13.59 -12.16
N VAL A 194 -0.15 -14.39 -12.87
CA VAL A 194 -0.12 -15.86 -12.72
C VAL A 194 -1.47 -16.51 -12.97
N PHE A 195 -1.86 -16.58 -14.23
CA PHE A 195 -3.12 -17.23 -14.64
C PHE A 195 -3.02 -18.76 -14.72
N ARG A 196 -1.80 -19.29 -14.67
CA ARG A 196 -1.57 -20.75 -14.68
C ARG A 196 -2.05 -21.39 -13.38
N PRO A 197 -2.66 -22.57 -13.44
CA PRO A 197 -3.01 -23.33 -12.25
C PRO A 197 -1.74 -23.79 -11.51
N PRO A 198 -1.75 -23.89 -10.16
CA PRO A 198 -0.58 -24.25 -9.35
C PRO A 198 -0.29 -25.75 -9.39
N LEU A 199 -0.06 -26.30 -10.59
CA LEU A 199 0.29 -27.69 -10.81
C LEU A 199 1.76 -27.83 -11.18
N GLN A 200 2.49 -28.71 -10.48
CA GLN A 200 3.93 -28.92 -10.67
C GLN A 200 4.26 -29.91 -11.80
N ARG A 201 3.44 -30.02 -12.82
CA ARG A 201 3.69 -30.95 -13.93
C ARG A 201 4.51 -30.27 -15.01
N ALA A 202 5.56 -30.96 -15.49
CA ALA A 202 6.54 -30.42 -16.45
C ALA A 202 5.92 -29.90 -17.76
N TYR A 203 4.83 -30.51 -18.24
CA TYR A 203 4.16 -30.05 -19.46
C TYR A 203 3.36 -28.74 -19.31
N LEU A 204 3.06 -28.31 -18.06
CA LEU A 204 2.37 -27.05 -17.81
C LEU A 204 3.29 -25.83 -17.95
N SER A 205 4.62 -26.03 -17.95
CA SER A 205 5.58 -24.96 -18.24
C SER A 205 5.49 -24.46 -19.69
N GLN A 206 4.91 -25.25 -20.60
CA GLN A 206 4.73 -24.88 -22.00
C GLN A 206 3.41 -24.13 -22.28
N LEU A 207 2.58 -23.90 -21.25
CA LEU A 207 1.30 -23.20 -21.38
C LEU A 207 1.44 -21.67 -21.25
N ASP A 208 2.45 -21.08 -21.91
CA ASP A 208 2.65 -19.63 -21.91
C ASP A 208 1.45 -18.88 -22.49
N TRP A 209 0.72 -19.54 -23.40
CA TRP A 209 -0.53 -19.00 -23.96
C TRP A 209 -1.62 -18.77 -22.90
N LEU A 210 -1.65 -19.54 -21.79
CA LEU A 210 -2.60 -19.34 -20.69
C LEU A 210 -2.43 -18.00 -19.99
N GLU A 211 -1.21 -17.49 -19.90
CA GLU A 211 -0.97 -16.15 -19.32
C GLU A 211 -1.59 -15.08 -20.23
N THR A 212 -1.35 -15.16 -21.53
CA THR A 212 -1.90 -14.21 -22.50
C THR A 212 -3.42 -14.32 -22.61
N ALA A 213 -3.94 -15.56 -22.69
CA ALA A 213 -5.37 -15.82 -22.76
C ALA A 213 -6.06 -15.40 -21.45
N GLY A 214 -5.46 -15.71 -20.29
CA GLY A 214 -5.99 -15.36 -18.99
C GLY A 214 -6.13 -13.85 -18.82
N MET A 215 -5.10 -13.08 -19.17
CA MET A 215 -5.14 -11.61 -19.14
C MET A 215 -6.25 -11.04 -20.03
N ARG A 216 -6.52 -11.68 -21.19
CA ARG A 216 -7.49 -11.18 -22.17
C ARG A 216 -8.93 -11.59 -21.86
N TYR A 217 -9.16 -12.85 -21.48
CA TYR A 217 -10.51 -13.41 -21.34
C TYR A 217 -11.00 -13.54 -19.90
N TRP A 218 -10.09 -13.69 -18.94
CA TRP A 218 -10.42 -13.88 -17.53
C TRP A 218 -9.57 -13.00 -16.59
N PRO A 219 -9.54 -11.69 -16.79
CA PRO A 219 -8.61 -10.79 -16.09
C PRO A 219 -8.77 -10.79 -14.56
N MET A 220 -9.89 -11.30 -14.02
CA MET A 220 -10.12 -11.34 -12.57
C MET A 220 -9.64 -12.62 -11.88
N PHE A 221 -9.21 -13.64 -12.64
CA PHE A 221 -8.89 -14.96 -12.10
C PHE A 221 -7.38 -15.23 -12.00
N GLY A 222 -6.53 -14.24 -12.11
CA GLY A 222 -5.10 -14.37 -11.81
C GLY A 222 -4.87 -14.87 -10.39
N GLY A 223 -3.85 -15.71 -10.18
CA GLY A 223 -3.51 -16.32 -8.89
C GLY A 223 -3.02 -15.33 -7.84
N VAL A 224 -2.37 -14.26 -8.30
CA VAL A 224 -1.87 -13.15 -7.49
C VAL A 224 -2.42 -11.85 -8.07
N PHE A 225 -2.74 -10.90 -7.21
CA PHE A 225 -3.01 -9.53 -7.62
C PHE A 225 -2.04 -8.55 -6.96
N ALA A 226 -1.63 -7.58 -7.74
CA ALA A 226 -0.84 -6.44 -7.30
C ALA A 226 -1.72 -5.19 -7.30
N VAL A 227 -1.60 -4.37 -6.27
CA VAL A 227 -2.28 -3.08 -6.18
C VAL A 227 -1.26 -2.01 -5.85
N ARG A 228 -1.27 -0.92 -6.64
CA ARG A 228 -0.58 0.32 -6.30
C ARG A 228 -1.60 1.36 -5.90
N ALA A 229 -1.39 1.98 -4.73
CA ALA A 229 -2.20 3.08 -4.26
C ALA A 229 -1.34 4.22 -3.76
N VAL A 230 -1.85 5.44 -3.85
CA VAL A 230 -1.20 6.68 -3.44
C VAL A 230 -1.98 7.35 -2.31
N LYS A 231 -1.26 7.90 -1.34
CA LYS A 231 -1.85 8.67 -0.25
C LYS A 231 -2.18 10.08 -0.74
N ARG A 232 -3.46 10.32 -1.07
CA ARG A 232 -3.95 11.63 -1.44
C ARG A 232 -4.39 12.42 -0.21
N VAL A 233 -3.65 13.45 0.11
CA VAL A 233 -4.09 14.42 1.10
C VAL A 233 -4.85 15.52 0.36
N GLN A 234 -6.15 15.60 0.59
CA GLN A 234 -6.94 16.73 0.07
C GLN A 234 -6.46 17.99 0.79
N ALA A 235 -5.73 18.84 0.08
CA ALA A 235 -5.45 20.17 0.56
C ALA A 235 -6.80 20.90 0.72
N LEU A 236 -7.20 21.14 1.97
CA LEU A 236 -8.30 22.03 2.24
C LEU A 236 -7.89 23.41 1.74
N THR A 237 -8.35 23.76 0.54
CA THR A 237 -8.24 25.13 0.07
C THR A 237 -9.14 25.97 1.00
N PRO A 238 -8.60 26.82 1.87
CA PRO A 238 -9.44 27.65 2.71
C PRO A 238 -10.23 28.58 1.80
N LEU A 239 -11.53 28.32 1.68
CA LEU A 239 -12.44 29.27 1.05
C LEU A 239 -12.32 30.54 1.88
N ARG A 240 -11.79 31.61 1.30
CA ARG A 240 -11.84 32.92 1.92
C ARG A 240 -13.32 33.24 2.18
N PRO A 241 -13.72 33.44 3.45
CA PRO A 241 -15.11 33.79 3.72
C PRO A 241 -15.46 35.03 2.93
N SER A 242 -16.52 34.95 2.12
CA SER A 242 -17.01 36.07 1.31
C SER A 242 -17.69 37.18 2.13
N TRP A 243 -17.67 37.09 3.45
CA TRP A 243 -18.30 38.04 4.37
C TRP A 243 -17.44 39.28 4.70
N THR A 244 -16.37 39.55 3.97
CA THR A 244 -15.81 40.89 3.89
C THR A 244 -16.59 41.77 2.94
N GLN A 245 -17.91 41.70 2.96
CA GLN A 245 -18.69 42.87 2.56
C GLN A 245 -18.37 43.95 3.61
N ARG A 246 -17.46 44.85 3.25
CA ARG A 246 -17.30 46.09 3.98
C ARG A 246 -18.72 46.70 4.08
N ALA A 247 -19.24 46.78 5.30
CA ALA A 247 -20.44 47.58 5.54
C ALA A 247 -20.12 48.96 4.95
N ARG A 248 -20.85 49.33 3.90
CA ARG A 248 -20.84 50.69 3.41
C ARG A 248 -21.37 51.53 4.55
N ILE A 249 -20.48 52.18 5.27
CA ILE A 249 -20.82 53.21 6.22
C ILE A 249 -21.42 54.32 5.36
N LEU A 250 -22.75 54.40 5.31
CA LEU A 250 -23.42 55.56 4.75
C LEU A 250 -23.04 56.75 5.62
N PRO A 251 -22.49 57.83 5.05
CA PRO A 251 -22.20 59.01 5.84
C PRO A 251 -23.55 59.50 6.41
N GLY A 252 -23.70 59.37 7.73
CA GLY A 252 -24.84 59.91 8.45
C GLY A 252 -24.83 61.42 8.25
N ARG A 253 -25.96 61.96 7.80
CA ARG A 253 -26.20 63.40 7.74
C ARG A 253 -25.96 63.97 9.14
N ALA A 254 -24.98 64.86 9.29
CA ALA A 254 -24.76 65.57 10.51
C ALA A 254 -26.04 66.42 10.80
N VAL A 255 -26.72 66.14 11.90
CA VAL A 255 -27.80 66.94 12.39
C VAL A 255 -27.16 68.09 13.18
N GLU A 256 -27.25 69.31 12.64
CA GLU A 256 -26.84 70.49 13.37
C GLU A 256 -27.68 70.67 14.65
N PRO A 257 -27.13 70.92 15.81
CA PRO A 257 -27.88 71.22 17.01
C PRO A 257 -28.41 72.63 16.89
N THR A 258 -29.76 72.81 16.86
CA THR A 258 -30.46 74.09 16.96
C THR A 258 -30.21 74.73 18.32
N ALA A 259 -29.42 75.80 18.35
CA ALA A 259 -29.22 76.60 19.54
C ALA A 259 -30.52 77.35 19.84
N ARG A 260 -31.10 77.09 21.01
CA ARG A 260 -32.29 77.75 21.52
C ARG A 260 -31.86 79.09 22.08
N LYS A 261 -32.21 80.22 21.40
CA LYS A 261 -31.95 81.57 21.85
C LYS A 261 -32.99 81.93 22.92
N ASN A 262 -32.56 81.95 24.17
CA ASN A 262 -33.41 82.52 25.28
C ASN A 262 -33.39 84.06 25.19
N GLY A 263 -34.52 84.65 24.84
CA GLY A 263 -34.74 86.07 24.94
C GLY A 263 -35.06 86.44 26.40
N HIS A 264 -34.23 87.28 26.98
CA HIS A 264 -34.57 88.02 28.20
C HIS A 264 -35.41 89.24 27.75
N ALA A 265 -36.60 89.24 28.20
CA ALA A 265 -37.40 90.50 28.29
C ALA A 265 -37.26 91.11 29.67
N SER A 266 -36.64 92.25 29.76
CA SER A 266 -36.64 93.11 30.97
C SER A 266 -37.80 94.09 30.83
N SER A 267 -38.68 94.10 31.78
CA SER A 267 -39.69 95.10 32.02
C SER A 267 -39.16 96.20 32.95
N GLY A 268 -39.32 97.41 32.55
CA GLY A 268 -39.29 98.53 33.42
C GLY A 268 -40.61 98.75 34.12
#